data_dc90a79e239194669389c827f9384786
#
_entry.id   dc90a79e239194669389c827f9384786
#
_cell.length_a   1.000
_cell.length_b   1.000
_cell.length_c   1.000
_cell.angle_alpha   90.00
_cell.angle_beta   90.00
_cell.angle_gamma   90.00
#
_symmetry.space_group_name_H-M   'P 1'
#
loop_
_entity.id
_entity.type
_entity.pdbx_description
1 polymer ?
#
loop_
_entity_poly.entity_id
_entity_poly.type
_entity_poly.pdbx_seq_one_letter_code
_entity_poly.pdbx_strand_id
1 'polypeptide(L)'
;MAENKIPYKIYLDESEIPTQWYNVRADMKNKPAPLLNPATLKPMTHADLAPVFCDELIDQELDDTDAYIDIPEEIQNFYKMYRPSPLIRAYFLEKALDTPAKIYYKFEGNNTSGSHKLNSAIAQAYYAKKQGLKGVTTETGAGQWGTALSMACSYFGLDCKVFMVKVSYEQKPFRREVMRTYGASVTP
;
A
#
# COMPACT_ATOMS: atom_id res chain seq x y z
N MET A 1 21.99 -24.43 30.00
CA MET A 1 22.23 -23.52 28.83
C MET A 1 20.96 -22.73 28.65
N ALA A 2 21.02 -21.38 28.74
CA ALA A 2 19.85 -20.56 28.49
C ALA A 2 19.44 -20.73 27.02
N GLU A 3 18.25 -21.26 26.78
CA GLU A 3 17.67 -21.27 25.44
C GLU A 3 17.75 -19.83 24.88
N ASN A 4 18.39 -19.69 23.73
CA ASN A 4 18.43 -18.41 22.99
C ASN A 4 17.01 -18.05 22.57
N LYS A 5 16.26 -17.45 23.48
CA LYS A 5 14.87 -17.08 23.25
C LYS A 5 14.84 -15.95 22.24
N ILE A 6 14.12 -16.16 21.14
CA ILE A 6 13.91 -15.13 20.12
C ILE A 6 13.32 -13.89 20.79
N PRO A 7 13.84 -12.67 20.53
CA PRO A 7 13.31 -11.46 21.15
C PRO A 7 11.86 -11.20 20.74
N TYR A 8 11.12 -10.46 21.59
CA TYR A 8 9.73 -10.07 21.28
C TYR A 8 9.64 -9.20 20.04
N LYS A 9 10.64 -8.31 19.84
CA LYS A 9 10.67 -7.37 18.71
C LYS A 9 11.94 -7.59 17.91
N ILE A 10 11.78 -7.76 16.61
CA ILE A 10 12.86 -7.86 15.65
C ILE A 10 12.78 -6.66 14.74
N TYR A 11 13.85 -5.89 14.67
CA TYR A 11 14.01 -4.74 13.78
C TYR A 11 15.08 -5.08 12.75
N LEU A 12 14.84 -4.67 11.52
CA LEU A 12 15.85 -4.63 10.47
C LEU A 12 16.50 -3.24 10.46
N ASP A 13 17.71 -3.15 9.93
CA ASP A 13 18.39 -1.89 9.69
C ASP A 13 17.81 -1.17 8.46
N GLU A 14 17.98 0.15 8.37
CA GLU A 14 17.54 0.91 7.18
C GLU A 14 18.20 0.44 5.89
N SER A 15 19.43 -0.02 5.97
CA SER A 15 20.17 -0.59 4.82
C SER A 15 19.57 -1.88 4.28
N GLU A 16 18.70 -2.54 5.05
CA GLU A 16 18.00 -3.75 4.64
C GLU A 16 16.62 -3.46 3.99
N ILE A 17 16.22 -2.18 3.88
CA ILE A 17 15.01 -1.81 3.14
C ILE A 17 15.24 -2.09 1.65
N PRO A 18 14.35 -2.85 0.98
CA PRO A 18 14.48 -3.13 -0.44
C PRO A 18 14.50 -1.84 -1.28
N THR A 19 15.39 -1.82 -2.28
CA THR A 19 15.49 -0.74 -3.28
C THR A 19 14.73 -1.05 -4.57
N GLN A 20 14.15 -2.24 -4.66
CA GLN A 20 13.36 -2.71 -5.80
C GLN A 20 12.07 -3.35 -5.33
N TRP A 21 11.02 -3.21 -6.12
CA TRP A 21 9.81 -4.04 -5.99
C TRP A 21 9.99 -5.33 -6.76
N TYR A 22 9.45 -6.41 -6.22
CA TYR A 22 9.44 -7.69 -6.87
C TYR A 22 8.10 -7.93 -7.57
N ASN A 23 8.16 -8.13 -8.89
CA ASN A 23 7.01 -8.50 -9.70
C ASN A 23 6.92 -10.03 -9.77
N VAL A 24 6.10 -10.60 -8.89
CA VAL A 24 5.93 -12.05 -8.80
C VAL A 24 5.44 -12.69 -10.11
N ARG A 25 4.72 -11.93 -10.97
CA ARG A 25 4.20 -12.46 -12.24
C ARG A 25 5.30 -12.89 -13.20
N ALA A 26 6.46 -12.23 -13.18
CA ALA A 26 7.60 -12.60 -14.02
C ALA A 26 8.03 -14.06 -13.79
N ASP A 27 8.00 -14.51 -12.52
CA ASP A 27 8.46 -15.83 -12.10
C ASP A 27 7.34 -16.86 -11.92
N MET A 28 6.07 -16.45 -12.11
CA MET A 28 4.96 -17.38 -11.95
C MET A 28 4.92 -18.44 -13.07
N LYS A 29 4.90 -19.70 -12.68
CA LYS A 29 4.71 -20.82 -13.62
C LYS A 29 3.37 -20.75 -14.33
N ASN A 30 2.32 -20.38 -13.59
CA ASN A 30 0.96 -20.20 -14.12
C ASN A 30 0.59 -18.73 -13.93
N LYS A 31 0.77 -17.92 -14.96
CA LYS A 31 0.41 -16.51 -14.94
C LYS A 31 -1.11 -16.34 -14.81
N PRO A 32 -1.60 -15.30 -14.10
CA PRO A 32 -3.02 -15.01 -14.02
C PRO A 32 -3.57 -14.66 -15.41
N ALA A 33 -4.87 -14.90 -15.62
CA ALA A 33 -5.53 -14.44 -16.83
C ALA A 33 -5.49 -12.90 -16.89
N PRO A 34 -5.38 -12.31 -18.09
CA PRO A 34 -5.39 -10.87 -18.26
C PRO A 34 -6.72 -10.25 -17.83
N LEU A 35 -6.69 -9.00 -17.37
CA LEU A 35 -7.90 -8.21 -17.19
C LEU A 35 -8.63 -8.07 -18.52
N LEU A 36 -9.95 -8.24 -18.52
CA LEU A 36 -10.77 -8.13 -19.72
C LEU A 36 -11.52 -6.80 -19.76
N ASN A 37 -11.50 -6.13 -20.91
CA ASN A 37 -12.34 -4.98 -21.17
C ASN A 37 -13.82 -5.44 -21.15
N PRO A 38 -14.68 -4.87 -20.28
CA PRO A 38 -16.05 -5.34 -20.11
C PRO A 38 -16.94 -5.18 -21.34
N ALA A 39 -16.60 -4.26 -22.26
CA ALA A 39 -17.37 -4.03 -23.49
C ALA A 39 -16.96 -4.97 -24.61
N THR A 40 -15.68 -5.37 -24.70
CA THR A 40 -15.16 -6.16 -25.83
C THR A 40 -14.82 -7.59 -25.47
N LEU A 41 -14.71 -7.89 -24.16
CA LEU A 41 -14.23 -9.17 -23.59
C LEU A 41 -12.82 -9.58 -24.08
N LYS A 42 -12.05 -8.62 -24.59
CA LYS A 42 -10.65 -8.80 -24.96
C LYS A 42 -9.73 -8.37 -23.82
N PRO A 43 -8.47 -8.84 -23.78
CA PRO A 43 -7.48 -8.33 -22.83
C PRO A 43 -7.41 -6.81 -22.86
N MET A 44 -7.39 -6.17 -21.68
CA MET A 44 -7.24 -4.72 -21.56
C MET A 44 -5.86 -4.29 -22.06
N THR A 45 -5.86 -3.18 -22.76
CA THR A 45 -4.66 -2.51 -23.25
C THR A 45 -4.33 -1.29 -22.38
N HIS A 46 -3.15 -0.71 -22.58
CA HIS A 46 -2.77 0.57 -21.95
C HIS A 46 -3.86 1.64 -22.20
N ALA A 47 -4.37 1.77 -23.43
CA ALA A 47 -5.39 2.76 -23.78
C ALA A 47 -6.73 2.54 -23.06
N ASP A 48 -7.07 1.31 -22.70
CA ASP A 48 -8.28 1.00 -21.91
C ASP A 48 -8.14 1.44 -20.44
N LEU A 49 -6.93 1.46 -19.91
CA LEU A 49 -6.63 1.78 -18.51
C LEU A 49 -6.29 3.28 -18.30
N ALA A 50 -5.75 3.95 -19.32
CA ALA A 50 -5.30 5.34 -19.26
C ALA A 50 -6.35 6.36 -18.76
N PRO A 51 -7.67 6.19 -18.97
CA PRO A 51 -8.66 7.07 -18.38
C PRO A 51 -8.76 7.02 -16.85
N VAL A 52 -8.22 5.97 -16.21
CA VAL A 52 -8.39 5.69 -14.77
C VAL A 52 -7.07 5.75 -14.01
N PHE A 53 -5.97 5.29 -14.63
CA PHE A 53 -4.66 5.17 -13.99
C PHE A 53 -3.61 5.99 -14.71
N CYS A 54 -2.55 6.40 -14.02
CA CYS A 54 -1.39 7.01 -14.66
C CYS A 54 -0.53 5.96 -15.38
N ASP A 55 0.20 6.41 -16.40
CA ASP A 55 0.90 5.56 -17.37
C ASP A 55 1.86 4.56 -16.70
N GLU A 56 2.70 5.02 -15.78
CA GLU A 56 3.65 4.15 -15.08
C GLU A 56 2.97 3.01 -14.30
N LEU A 57 1.80 3.27 -13.68
CA LEU A 57 1.06 2.22 -12.98
C LEU A 57 0.44 1.21 -13.96
N ILE A 58 0.07 1.67 -15.14
CA ILE A 58 -0.44 0.79 -16.21
C ILE A 58 0.69 -0.10 -16.75
N ASP A 59 1.85 0.49 -17.00
CA ASP A 59 3.00 -0.25 -17.49
C ASP A 59 3.42 -1.34 -16.49
N GLN A 60 3.49 -1.02 -15.20
CA GLN A 60 3.78 -1.99 -14.15
C GLN A 60 2.67 -3.05 -13.99
N GLU A 61 1.39 -2.68 -14.17
CA GLU A 61 0.28 -3.64 -14.09
C GLU A 61 0.26 -4.61 -15.27
N LEU A 62 0.66 -4.16 -16.45
CA LEU A 62 0.68 -4.99 -17.65
C LEU A 62 1.99 -5.77 -17.85
N ASP A 63 3.04 -5.39 -17.12
CA ASP A 63 4.33 -6.10 -17.17
C ASP A 63 4.24 -7.45 -16.47
N ASP A 64 4.62 -8.50 -17.18
CA ASP A 64 4.73 -9.86 -16.65
C ASP A 64 6.11 -10.49 -16.95
N THR A 65 7.08 -9.69 -17.31
CA THR A 65 8.43 -10.07 -17.75
C THR A 65 9.54 -9.63 -16.79
N ASP A 66 9.49 -8.39 -16.32
CA ASP A 66 10.53 -7.84 -15.47
C ASP A 66 10.29 -8.23 -14.01
N ALA A 67 11.20 -9.03 -13.45
CA ALA A 67 11.07 -9.53 -12.08
C ALA A 67 11.31 -8.44 -11.03
N TYR A 68 12.09 -7.41 -11.33
CA TYR A 68 12.45 -6.35 -10.41
C TYR A 68 12.26 -4.97 -11.04
N ILE A 69 11.61 -4.09 -10.29
CA ILE A 69 11.33 -2.70 -10.68
C ILE A 69 12.00 -1.78 -9.66
N ASP A 70 12.88 -0.90 -10.09
CA ASP A 70 13.59 0.04 -9.22
C ASP A 70 12.61 0.98 -8.50
N ILE A 71 12.79 1.13 -7.18
CA ILE A 71 12.03 2.08 -6.39
C ILE A 71 12.67 3.45 -6.53
N PRO A 72 11.97 4.48 -7.03
CA PRO A 72 12.47 5.84 -7.10
C PRO A 72 13.01 6.34 -5.75
N GLU A 73 14.08 7.13 -5.78
CA GLU A 73 14.76 7.62 -4.58
C GLU A 73 13.82 8.37 -3.62
N GLU A 74 12.91 9.17 -4.16
CA GLU A 74 11.92 9.92 -3.38
C GLU A 74 10.99 8.99 -2.58
N ILE A 75 10.61 7.85 -3.18
CA ILE A 75 9.81 6.84 -2.50
C ILE A 75 10.64 6.11 -1.45
N GLN A 76 11.89 5.75 -1.76
CA GLN A 76 12.80 5.14 -0.80
C GLN A 76 13.00 6.03 0.42
N ASN A 77 13.21 7.33 0.23
CA ASN A 77 13.36 8.30 1.30
C ASN A 77 12.09 8.45 2.14
N PHE A 78 10.92 8.38 1.51
CA PHE A 78 9.65 8.34 2.24
C PHE A 78 9.52 7.06 3.08
N TYR A 79 9.89 5.91 2.52
CA TYR A 79 9.84 4.64 3.26
C TYR A 79 10.72 4.65 4.51
N LYS A 80 11.89 5.25 4.49
CA LYS A 80 12.78 5.35 5.65
C LYS A 80 12.16 6.08 6.85
N MET A 81 11.13 6.92 6.64
CA MET A 81 10.46 7.62 7.74
C MET A 81 9.66 6.68 8.67
N TYR A 82 9.24 5.50 8.22
CA TYR A 82 8.42 4.58 9.02
C TYR A 82 8.73 3.10 8.83
N ARG A 83 9.58 2.75 7.89
CA ARG A 83 10.05 1.38 7.64
C ARG A 83 11.51 1.23 8.07
N PRO A 84 11.95 0.01 8.43
CA PRO A 84 11.15 -1.24 8.47
C PRO A 84 10.17 -1.26 9.64
N SER A 85 8.96 -1.78 9.41
CA SER A 85 8.02 -2.04 10.50
C SER A 85 8.53 -3.17 11.39
N PRO A 86 8.36 -3.10 12.73
CA PRO A 86 8.80 -4.18 13.62
C PRO A 86 8.11 -5.51 13.30
N LEU A 87 8.86 -6.60 13.35
CA LEU A 87 8.32 -7.96 13.40
C LEU A 87 8.22 -8.38 14.87
N ILE A 88 7.00 -8.64 15.34
CA ILE A 88 6.74 -8.95 16.74
C ILE A 88 6.36 -10.42 16.89
N ARG A 89 6.99 -11.09 17.87
CA ARG A 89 6.63 -12.44 18.27
C ARG A 89 5.46 -12.44 19.24
N ALA A 90 4.41 -13.18 18.92
CA ALA A 90 3.17 -13.25 19.72
C ALA A 90 3.18 -14.36 20.76
N TYR A 91 4.16 -14.38 21.67
CA TYR A 91 4.31 -15.43 22.68
C TYR A 91 3.08 -15.68 23.54
N PHE A 92 2.34 -14.63 23.91
CA PHE A 92 1.12 -14.78 24.69
C PHE A 92 0.01 -15.48 23.91
N LEU A 93 -0.10 -15.21 22.61
CA LEU A 93 -1.08 -15.86 21.73
C LEU A 93 -0.71 -17.33 21.54
N GLU A 94 0.57 -17.64 21.32
CA GLU A 94 1.06 -19.03 21.23
C GLU A 94 0.70 -19.82 22.48
N LYS A 95 0.92 -19.23 23.66
CA LYS A 95 0.57 -19.85 24.95
C LYS A 95 -0.93 -20.01 25.12
N ALA A 96 -1.73 -19.00 24.73
CA ALA A 96 -3.20 -19.06 24.86
C ALA A 96 -3.82 -20.10 23.94
N LEU A 97 -3.20 -20.36 22.78
CA LEU A 97 -3.64 -21.38 21.81
C LEU A 97 -3.04 -22.77 22.08
N ASP A 98 -2.16 -22.88 23.06
CA ASP A 98 -1.41 -24.13 23.36
C ASP A 98 -0.82 -24.77 22.09
N THR A 99 -0.14 -23.95 21.28
CA THR A 99 0.36 -24.34 19.95
C THR A 99 1.90 -24.33 19.90
N PRO A 100 2.54 -25.32 19.20
CA PRO A 100 3.96 -25.27 18.91
C PRO A 100 4.32 -24.27 17.79
N ALA A 101 3.33 -23.70 17.12
CA ALA A 101 3.52 -22.73 16.03
C ALA A 101 4.21 -21.46 16.54
N LYS A 102 5.14 -20.93 15.75
CA LYS A 102 5.79 -19.64 16.00
C LYS A 102 4.99 -18.55 15.30
N ILE A 103 4.22 -17.75 16.06
CA ILE A 103 3.33 -16.73 15.53
C ILE A 103 4.01 -15.37 15.57
N TYR A 104 4.04 -14.71 14.43
CA TYR A 104 4.60 -13.36 14.27
C TYR A 104 3.60 -12.44 13.59
N TYR A 105 3.72 -11.13 13.84
CA TYR A 105 2.98 -10.11 13.11
C TYR A 105 3.87 -8.89 12.83
N LYS A 106 3.66 -8.27 11.66
CA LYS A 106 4.25 -6.97 11.32
C LYS A 106 3.40 -5.89 11.98
N PHE A 107 4.05 -5.05 12.78
CA PHE A 107 3.35 -3.98 13.49
C PHE A 107 3.33 -2.71 12.65
N GLU A 108 2.22 -2.48 11.95
CA GLU A 108 2.00 -1.29 11.11
C GLU A 108 1.42 -0.08 11.87
N GLY A 109 1.20 -0.21 13.17
CA GLY A 109 0.73 0.89 14.02
C GLY A 109 1.74 2.01 14.26
N ASN A 110 2.99 1.83 13.80
CA ASN A 110 4.03 2.83 13.90
C ASN A 110 4.05 3.81 12.70
N ASN A 111 3.29 3.57 11.64
CA ASN A 111 3.14 4.54 10.57
C ASN A 111 1.88 5.40 10.75
N THR A 112 1.94 6.63 10.26
CA THR A 112 0.88 7.63 10.47
C THR A 112 -0.45 7.31 9.80
N SER A 113 -0.46 6.45 8.78
CA SER A 113 -1.71 5.97 8.18
C SER A 113 -2.34 4.80 8.95
N GLY A 114 -1.59 4.20 9.87
CA GLY A 114 -2.02 3.05 10.67
C GLY A 114 -2.20 1.76 9.88
N SER A 115 -1.66 1.65 8.67
CA SER A 115 -1.75 0.43 7.86
C SER A 115 -0.65 0.33 6.80
N HIS A 116 -0.36 -0.92 6.37
CA HIS A 116 0.57 -1.23 5.27
C HIS A 116 0.19 -0.58 3.92
N LYS A 117 -1.03 -0.12 3.77
CA LYS A 117 -1.54 0.49 2.52
C LYS A 117 -0.77 1.75 2.12
N LEU A 118 -0.11 2.41 3.07
CA LEU A 118 0.75 3.56 2.77
C LEU A 118 1.90 3.19 1.83
N ASN A 119 2.40 1.95 1.88
CA ASN A 119 3.48 1.49 1.01
C ASN A 119 3.12 1.61 -0.48
N SER A 120 1.90 1.26 -0.87
CA SER A 120 1.45 1.40 -2.26
C SER A 120 0.86 2.79 -2.56
N ALA A 121 0.21 3.43 -1.59
CA ALA A 121 -0.37 4.75 -1.77
C ALA A 121 0.68 5.81 -2.11
N ILE A 122 1.85 5.76 -1.46
CA ILE A 122 2.93 6.71 -1.72
C ILE A 122 3.47 6.57 -3.15
N ALA A 123 3.62 5.34 -3.65
CA ALA A 123 4.07 5.09 -5.01
C ALA A 123 3.06 5.60 -6.03
N GLN A 124 1.78 5.34 -5.83
CA GLN A 124 0.72 5.80 -6.74
C GLN A 124 0.62 7.33 -6.78
N ALA A 125 0.71 7.99 -5.63
CA ALA A 125 0.72 9.46 -5.58
C ALA A 125 2.00 10.05 -6.23
N TYR A 126 3.15 9.42 -6.03
CA TYR A 126 4.40 9.82 -6.69
C TYR A 126 4.27 9.81 -8.21
N TYR A 127 3.81 8.70 -8.79
CA TYR A 127 3.68 8.58 -10.24
C TYR A 127 2.60 9.51 -10.80
N ALA A 128 1.49 9.70 -10.11
CA ALA A 128 0.50 10.69 -10.48
C ALA A 128 1.09 12.11 -10.53
N LYS A 129 1.90 12.48 -9.53
CA LYS A 129 2.60 13.76 -9.49
C LYS A 129 3.62 13.89 -10.61
N LYS A 130 4.40 12.85 -10.85
CA LYS A 130 5.43 12.79 -11.91
C LYS A 130 4.82 12.99 -13.31
N GLN A 131 3.63 12.41 -13.55
CA GLN A 131 2.87 12.59 -14.79
C GLN A 131 2.23 14.00 -14.91
N GLY A 132 2.26 14.80 -13.85
CA GLY A 132 1.70 16.15 -13.86
C GLY A 132 0.20 16.23 -13.58
N LEU A 133 -0.37 15.16 -12.99
CA LEU A 133 -1.77 15.17 -12.55
C LEU A 133 -1.97 16.17 -11.41
N LYS A 134 -3.13 16.81 -11.35
CA LYS A 134 -3.48 17.78 -10.30
C LYS A 134 -3.98 17.08 -9.03
N GLY A 135 -4.58 15.92 -9.19
CA GLY A 135 -5.16 15.17 -8.08
C GLY A 135 -5.60 13.78 -8.49
N VAL A 136 -6.03 13.03 -7.50
CA VAL A 136 -6.53 11.66 -7.67
C VAL A 136 -7.88 11.48 -6.99
N THR A 137 -8.65 10.52 -7.48
CA THR A 137 -9.90 10.08 -6.86
C THR A 137 -9.80 8.62 -6.48
N THR A 138 -10.45 8.24 -5.39
CA THR A 138 -10.51 6.84 -4.98
C THR A 138 -11.77 6.52 -4.20
N GLU A 139 -12.08 5.23 -4.11
CA GLU A 139 -13.04 4.71 -3.13
C GLU A 139 -12.32 4.18 -1.89
N THR A 140 -13.04 4.02 -0.79
CA THR A 140 -12.55 3.34 0.40
C THR A 140 -13.70 2.71 1.17
N GLY A 141 -13.56 1.45 1.56
CA GLY A 141 -14.54 0.75 2.39
C GLY A 141 -14.55 1.33 3.82
N ALA A 142 -13.64 0.82 4.65
CA ALA A 142 -13.53 1.21 6.06
C ALA A 142 -12.63 2.44 6.33
N GLY A 143 -12.06 3.05 5.30
CA GLY A 143 -11.28 4.28 5.38
C GLY A 143 -9.75 4.09 5.45
N GLN A 144 -9.22 2.87 5.51
CA GLN A 144 -7.76 2.67 5.59
C GLN A 144 -7.03 3.10 4.31
N TRP A 145 -7.55 2.70 3.14
CA TRP A 145 -6.98 3.11 1.87
C TRP A 145 -7.10 4.61 1.65
N GLY A 146 -8.30 5.16 1.88
CA GLY A 146 -8.53 6.61 1.79
C GLY A 146 -7.58 7.42 2.68
N THR A 147 -7.32 6.96 3.92
CA THR A 147 -6.37 7.61 4.82
C THR A 147 -4.93 7.56 4.27
N ALA A 148 -4.49 6.41 3.78
CA ALA A 148 -3.15 6.25 3.23
C ALA A 148 -2.94 7.12 1.97
N LEU A 149 -3.92 7.14 1.06
CA LEU A 149 -3.83 7.93 -0.15
C LEU A 149 -3.94 9.44 0.13
N SER A 150 -4.79 9.85 1.08
CA SER A 150 -4.89 11.25 1.51
C SER A 150 -3.56 11.75 2.05
N MET A 151 -2.87 10.96 2.88
CA MET A 151 -1.55 11.28 3.40
C MET A 151 -0.51 11.40 2.28
N ALA A 152 -0.48 10.43 1.36
CA ALA A 152 0.45 10.44 0.23
C ALA A 152 0.22 11.65 -0.70
N CYS A 153 -1.04 11.99 -0.98
CA CYS A 153 -1.40 13.17 -1.77
C CYS A 153 -0.98 14.48 -1.08
N SER A 154 -1.19 14.58 0.24
CA SER A 154 -0.73 15.74 1.02
C SER A 154 0.79 15.91 0.92
N TYR A 155 1.54 14.83 0.98
CA TYR A 155 3.00 14.85 0.86
C TYR A 155 3.48 15.36 -0.50
N PHE A 156 2.83 14.93 -1.60
CA PHE A 156 3.20 15.33 -2.97
C PHE A 156 2.46 16.57 -3.47
N GLY A 157 1.60 17.20 -2.67
CA GLY A 157 0.85 18.37 -3.07
C GLY A 157 -0.18 18.08 -4.17
N LEU A 158 -0.88 16.95 -4.07
CA LEU A 158 -1.98 16.54 -4.94
C LEU A 158 -3.33 16.72 -4.25
N ASP A 159 -4.35 17.12 -5.02
CA ASP A 159 -5.73 17.03 -4.56
C ASP A 159 -6.14 15.56 -4.39
N CYS A 160 -6.94 15.29 -3.36
CA CYS A 160 -7.44 13.92 -3.11
C CYS A 160 -8.95 13.96 -2.86
N LYS A 161 -9.71 13.20 -3.65
CA LYS A 161 -11.14 13.00 -3.44
C LYS A 161 -11.44 11.54 -3.11
N VAL A 162 -12.04 11.31 -1.95
CA VAL A 162 -12.32 9.97 -1.43
C VAL A 162 -13.83 9.76 -1.34
N PHE A 163 -14.30 8.68 -1.96
CA PHE A 163 -15.65 8.17 -1.83
C PHE A 163 -15.65 7.03 -0.80
N MET A 164 -16.27 7.25 0.34
CA MET A 164 -16.26 6.28 1.44
C MET A 164 -17.61 5.55 1.52
N VAL A 165 -17.58 4.24 1.69
CA VAL A 165 -18.81 3.45 1.89
C VAL A 165 -19.64 4.09 3.00
N LYS A 166 -20.91 4.43 2.71
CA LYS A 166 -21.80 5.22 3.55
C LYS A 166 -21.89 4.75 4.99
N VAL A 167 -22.07 3.45 5.22
CA VAL A 167 -22.13 2.89 6.59
C VAL A 167 -20.85 3.18 7.37
N SER A 168 -19.68 3.02 6.72
CA SER A 168 -18.39 3.32 7.35
C SER A 168 -18.18 4.81 7.55
N TYR A 169 -18.65 5.65 6.63
CA TYR A 169 -18.60 7.10 6.73
C TYR A 169 -19.32 7.61 7.99
N GLU A 170 -20.48 7.03 8.29
CA GLU A 170 -21.28 7.36 9.48
C GLU A 170 -20.69 6.77 10.77
N GLN A 171 -20.29 5.50 10.76
CA GLN A 171 -19.83 4.77 11.94
C GLN A 171 -18.38 5.05 12.34
N LYS A 172 -17.56 5.59 11.43
CA LYS A 172 -16.12 5.83 11.64
C LYS A 172 -15.73 7.29 11.43
N PRO A 173 -16.33 8.23 12.19
CA PRO A 173 -16.12 9.67 11.98
C PRO A 173 -14.65 10.08 12.08
N PHE A 174 -13.88 9.48 13.00
CA PHE A 174 -12.47 9.82 13.17
C PHE A 174 -11.62 9.55 11.92
N ARG A 175 -11.89 8.50 11.16
CA ARG A 175 -11.17 8.24 9.91
C ARG A 175 -11.45 9.28 8.86
N ARG A 176 -12.70 9.73 8.77
CA ARG A 176 -13.09 10.83 7.90
C ARG A 176 -12.35 12.12 8.26
N GLU A 177 -12.26 12.44 9.55
CA GLU A 177 -11.56 13.64 10.01
C GLU A 177 -10.05 13.54 9.78
N VAL A 178 -9.44 12.37 9.93
CA VAL A 178 -8.02 12.16 9.58
C VAL A 178 -7.77 12.42 8.10
N MET A 179 -8.60 11.88 7.19
CA MET A 179 -8.48 12.15 5.76
C MET A 179 -8.61 13.65 5.44
N ARG A 180 -9.55 14.34 6.09
CA ARG A 180 -9.72 15.81 5.96
C ARG A 180 -8.53 16.58 6.50
N THR A 181 -7.92 16.14 7.58
CA THR A 181 -6.70 16.74 8.14
C THR A 181 -5.54 16.68 7.15
N TYR A 182 -5.47 15.63 6.31
CA TYR A 182 -4.54 15.55 5.19
C TYR A 182 -5.01 16.32 3.93
N GLY A 183 -6.09 17.09 4.00
CA GLY A 183 -6.57 17.93 2.91
C GLY A 183 -7.51 17.22 1.92
N ALA A 184 -7.86 15.95 2.14
CA ALA A 184 -8.76 15.25 1.23
C ALA A 184 -10.23 15.69 1.39
N SER A 185 -10.96 15.75 0.28
CA SER A 185 -12.42 15.81 0.32
C SER A 185 -12.99 14.40 0.46
N VAL A 186 -13.88 14.19 1.44
CA VAL A 186 -14.45 12.87 1.73
C VAL A 186 -15.96 12.93 1.65
N THR A 187 -16.54 12.09 0.81
CA THR A 187 -17.99 11.96 0.62
C THR A 187 -18.45 10.52 0.82
N PRO A 188 -19.70 10.30 1.29
CA PRO A 188 -20.26 8.97 1.38
C PRO A 188 -20.60 8.37 0.02
#